data_c9b34f3a7890d2d969cbf762b2158c64
#
_entry.id   c9b34f3a7890d2d969cbf762b2158c64
#
_cell.length_a   1.000
_cell.length_b   1.000
_cell.length_c   1.000
_cell.angle_alpha   90.00
_cell.angle_beta   90.00
_cell.angle_gamma   90.00
#
_symmetry.space_group_name_H-M   'P 1'
#
loop_
_entity.id
_entity.type
_entity.pdbx_description
1 polymer ?
#
loop_
_entity_poly.entity_id
_entity_poly.type
_entity_poly.pdbx_seq_one_letter_code
_entity_poly.pdbx_strand_id
1 'polypeptide(L)'
;MPQTMNSGIRVIMNFIRNCKWSAFIVAATAIVFVQCKDNGESQHPYFQNPLQNPADGPAAGNQESYYPIPTDAGTEDVSSPTHIIGTGTPESVTEDAFIKAVAQGGIITFNGGNKPFTLKLTKTAKIYNDASQQVVIDGGGLVTISGCAKVRILYMNTCDEKMHWTTTHCQNQEFPHLTVQNITFADGNSSSETEFDGGGAIWVRGGRFKIVNCRFFNNVCASKGADVGGGAVRVFSQYNNLPVYVVNTTFGGASGYGNIGSNGGAISSIGVSWTLINCLLSYNMAIGNGGNPAQTGTSGGGSGGAIYNDGNTMTLSVLGSRIEHNSVNAFGSSIFFVSNDHTGSIKIDKSIIQLNNGGSWYPVYPSISMHADTKISVSNSIIK
;
A
#
# COMPACT_ATOMS: atom_id res chain seq x y z
N MET A 1 33.95 -61.05 1.89
CA MET A 1 33.66 -59.78 2.61
C MET A 1 33.24 -58.75 1.60
N PRO A 2 32.00 -58.30 1.52
CA PRO A 2 31.63 -57.19 0.64
C PRO A 2 31.75 -55.87 1.43
N GLN A 3 32.41 -54.92 0.84
CA GLN A 3 32.60 -53.57 1.36
C GLN A 3 31.29 -52.79 1.34
N THR A 4 30.98 -52.14 2.44
CA THR A 4 29.86 -51.23 2.63
C THR A 4 30.04 -49.96 1.76
N MET A 5 29.13 -49.74 0.83
CA MET A 5 29.04 -48.49 0.08
C MET A 5 28.60 -47.34 1.00
N ASN A 6 29.34 -46.27 0.92
CA ASN A 6 29.25 -45.06 1.75
C ASN A 6 27.88 -44.36 1.60
N SER A 7 27.23 -44.02 2.72
CA SER A 7 25.91 -43.39 2.80
C SER A 7 25.72 -42.08 2.04
N GLY A 8 26.84 -41.40 1.68
CA GLY A 8 26.83 -40.14 0.93
C GLY A 8 26.36 -40.25 -0.52
N ILE A 9 26.55 -41.39 -1.16
CA ILE A 9 26.19 -41.59 -2.58
C ILE A 9 24.70 -41.84 -2.75
N ARG A 10 24.00 -42.40 -1.75
CA ARG A 10 22.54 -42.60 -1.79
C ARG A 10 21.74 -41.32 -1.68
N VAL A 11 22.23 -40.31 -0.98
CA VAL A 11 21.57 -39.00 -0.87
C VAL A 11 21.67 -38.23 -2.18
N ILE A 12 22.81 -38.32 -2.89
CA ILE A 12 23.03 -37.68 -4.20
C ILE A 12 22.17 -38.30 -5.30
N MET A 13 21.99 -39.64 -5.29
CA MET A 13 21.13 -40.30 -6.29
C MET A 13 19.64 -40.02 -6.15
N ASN A 14 19.12 -39.76 -4.94
CA ASN A 14 17.72 -39.40 -4.78
C ASN A 14 17.44 -37.93 -5.13
N PHE A 15 18.47 -37.06 -5.13
CA PHE A 15 18.34 -35.66 -5.50
C PHE A 15 18.23 -35.44 -7.02
N ILE A 16 18.84 -36.34 -7.82
CA ILE A 16 18.88 -36.25 -9.30
C ILE A 16 17.57 -36.69 -9.97
N ARG A 17 16.65 -37.34 -9.26
CA ARG A 17 15.44 -37.92 -9.87
C ARG A 17 14.35 -36.91 -10.22
N ASN A 18 14.43 -35.68 -9.70
CA ASN A 18 13.39 -34.64 -9.87
C ASN A 18 13.85 -33.40 -10.64
N CYS A 19 15.04 -33.40 -11.28
CA CYS A 19 15.52 -32.26 -12.06
C CYS A 19 15.51 -32.58 -13.57
N LYS A 20 14.90 -31.73 -14.40
CA LYS A 20 15.02 -31.78 -15.86
C LYS A 20 16.28 -31.06 -16.32
N TRP A 21 17.09 -31.74 -17.11
CA TRP A 21 18.34 -31.23 -17.68
C TRP A 21 18.06 -30.43 -18.95
N SER A 22 18.58 -29.22 -19.04
CA SER A 22 18.74 -28.47 -20.30
C SER A 22 20.19 -28.17 -20.49
N ALA A 23 20.84 -28.78 -21.52
CA ALA A 23 22.21 -28.56 -21.84
C ALA A 23 22.35 -27.53 -22.96
N PHE A 24 23.12 -26.47 -22.75
CA PHE A 24 23.67 -25.61 -23.81
C PHE A 24 25.17 -25.87 -23.91
N ILE A 25 25.63 -26.24 -25.11
CA ILE A 25 27.06 -26.45 -25.42
C ILE A 25 27.61 -25.16 -26.03
N VAL A 26 28.51 -24.49 -25.34
CA VAL A 26 29.43 -23.52 -25.90
C VAL A 26 30.84 -23.91 -25.43
N ALA A 27 31.79 -23.91 -26.33
CA ALA A 27 33.10 -24.49 -26.18
C ALA A 27 33.89 -24.02 -24.93
N ALA A 28 34.43 -25.01 -24.23
CA ALA A 28 35.55 -24.99 -23.30
C ALA A 28 35.32 -24.73 -21.81
N THR A 29 34.10 -24.75 -21.27
CA THR A 29 33.85 -25.08 -19.83
C THR A 29 32.36 -25.28 -19.62
N ALA A 30 31.93 -26.49 -19.27
CA ALA A 30 30.55 -26.75 -18.95
C ALA A 30 30.22 -26.21 -17.55
N ILE A 31 29.56 -25.06 -17.46
CA ILE A 31 28.92 -24.58 -16.23
C ILE A 31 27.50 -25.12 -16.26
N VAL A 32 27.22 -26.11 -15.41
CA VAL A 32 25.90 -26.67 -15.23
C VAL A 32 25.15 -25.77 -14.24
N PHE A 33 24.23 -24.96 -14.71
CA PHE A 33 23.26 -24.30 -13.85
C PHE A 33 22.11 -25.25 -13.54
N VAL A 34 22.04 -25.73 -12.31
CA VAL A 34 20.87 -26.44 -11.78
C VAL A 34 19.88 -25.40 -11.29
N GLN A 35 18.88 -25.06 -12.08
CA GLN A 35 17.70 -24.33 -11.58
C GLN A 35 16.78 -25.34 -10.89
N CYS A 36 16.87 -25.39 -9.56
CA CYS A 36 15.82 -26.03 -8.76
C CYS A 36 14.59 -25.13 -8.77
N LYS A 37 13.51 -25.56 -9.43
CA LYS A 37 12.19 -25.00 -9.11
C LYS A 37 11.78 -25.56 -7.76
N ASP A 38 11.70 -24.69 -6.77
CA ASP A 38 11.04 -25.00 -5.51
C ASP A 38 9.59 -25.40 -5.79
N ASN A 39 9.26 -26.66 -5.58
CA ASN A 39 7.87 -27.14 -5.55
C ASN A 39 7.29 -26.93 -4.15
N GLY A 40 7.46 -25.71 -3.62
CA GLY A 40 6.88 -25.31 -2.36
C GLY A 40 5.65 -24.45 -2.62
N GLU A 41 4.50 -24.97 -2.28
CA GLU A 41 3.19 -24.34 -2.19
C GLU A 41 2.64 -23.82 -3.53
N SER A 42 1.48 -24.34 -3.92
CA SER A 42 0.67 -23.80 -5.00
C SER A 42 0.42 -22.32 -4.72
N GLN A 43 1.18 -21.43 -5.40
CA GLN A 43 0.82 -20.01 -5.41
C GLN A 43 -0.63 -19.95 -5.91
N HIS A 44 -1.50 -19.42 -5.09
CA HIS A 44 -2.88 -19.15 -5.48
C HIS A 44 -2.84 -18.37 -6.80
N PRO A 45 -3.56 -18.74 -7.86
CA PRO A 45 -3.47 -18.08 -9.18
C PRO A 45 -3.72 -16.57 -9.13
N TYR A 46 -4.31 -16.07 -8.06
CA TYR A 46 -4.62 -14.65 -7.81
C TYR A 46 -3.47 -13.84 -7.17
N PHE A 47 -2.30 -14.44 -6.88
CA PHE A 47 -1.17 -13.73 -6.25
C PHE A 47 -0.08 -13.29 -7.24
N GLN A 48 -0.37 -13.22 -8.52
CA GLN A 48 0.57 -12.64 -9.47
C GLN A 48 0.63 -11.11 -9.27
N ASN A 49 1.84 -10.58 -9.16
CA ASN A 49 2.06 -9.14 -9.14
C ASN A 49 2.51 -8.66 -10.54
N PRO A 50 1.62 -8.12 -11.38
CA PRO A 50 1.98 -7.68 -12.72
C PRO A 50 2.89 -6.44 -12.72
N LEU A 51 3.02 -5.75 -11.59
CA LEU A 51 3.90 -4.59 -11.39
C LEU A 51 5.23 -4.97 -10.70
N GLN A 52 5.61 -6.24 -10.70
CA GLN A 52 6.89 -6.68 -10.14
C GLN A 52 8.10 -6.21 -10.96
N ASN A 53 7.96 -6.09 -12.28
CA ASN A 53 9.00 -5.62 -13.20
C ASN A 53 8.43 -4.59 -14.19
N PRO A 54 7.97 -3.43 -13.73
CA PRO A 54 7.39 -2.40 -14.59
C PRO A 54 8.47 -1.70 -15.41
N ALA A 55 8.10 -1.19 -16.58
CA ALA A 55 9.01 -0.41 -17.43
C ALA A 55 9.05 1.09 -17.08
N ASP A 56 8.16 1.56 -16.20
CA ASP A 56 7.82 2.98 -16.02
C ASP A 56 8.05 3.51 -14.59
N GLY A 57 8.89 2.88 -13.81
CA GLY A 57 9.22 3.33 -12.46
C GLY A 57 9.51 2.21 -11.46
N PRO A 58 9.54 2.50 -10.16
CA PRO A 58 9.76 1.49 -9.13
C PRO A 58 8.73 0.37 -9.18
N ALA A 59 9.16 -0.86 -8.88
CA ALA A 59 8.28 -2.03 -8.79
C ALA A 59 7.28 -1.89 -7.63
N ALA A 60 6.16 -2.59 -7.70
CA ALA A 60 5.22 -2.72 -6.60
C ALA A 60 5.73 -3.75 -5.58
N GLY A 61 5.81 -3.33 -4.32
CA GLY A 61 6.17 -4.16 -3.18
C GLY A 61 7.68 -4.27 -2.92
N ASN A 62 8.00 -4.93 -1.81
CA ASN A 62 9.36 -5.24 -1.42
C ASN A 62 9.84 -6.49 -2.18
N GLN A 63 10.84 -6.33 -3.04
CA GLN A 63 11.40 -7.41 -3.87
C GLN A 63 12.44 -8.27 -3.13
N GLU A 64 12.88 -7.85 -1.94
CA GLU A 64 13.99 -8.48 -1.22
C GLU A 64 13.53 -9.43 -0.10
N SER A 65 12.25 -9.48 0.19
CA SER A 65 11.68 -10.30 1.26
C SER A 65 10.32 -10.83 0.86
N TYR A 66 9.96 -11.98 1.42
CA TYR A 66 8.63 -12.56 1.26
C TYR A 66 8.00 -12.89 2.61
N TYR A 67 6.78 -12.45 2.80
CA TYR A 67 5.91 -12.83 3.91
C TYR A 67 4.63 -13.46 3.34
N PRO A 68 4.13 -14.57 3.89
CA PRO A 68 2.91 -15.22 3.40
C PRO A 68 1.72 -14.27 3.41
N ILE A 69 0.94 -14.26 2.32
CA ILE A 69 -0.23 -13.40 2.16
C ILE A 69 -1.47 -14.22 2.54
N PRO A 70 -2.26 -13.78 3.54
CA PRO A 70 -3.55 -14.39 3.86
C PRO A 70 -4.50 -14.32 2.66
N THR A 71 -5.38 -15.30 2.52
CA THR A 71 -6.31 -15.39 1.38
C THR A 71 -7.21 -14.17 1.24
N ASP A 72 -7.69 -13.63 2.36
CA ASP A 72 -8.55 -12.43 2.41
C ASP A 72 -7.81 -11.12 2.11
N ALA A 73 -6.47 -11.14 2.17
CA ALA A 73 -5.60 -10.00 1.83
C ALA A 73 -5.16 -9.99 0.35
N GLY A 74 -5.44 -11.04 -0.41
CA GLY A 74 -5.07 -11.15 -1.83
C GLY A 74 -5.94 -10.32 -2.78
N THR A 75 -5.66 -10.46 -4.08
CA THR A 75 -6.47 -9.82 -5.14
C THR A 75 -7.88 -10.40 -5.19
N GLU A 76 -8.83 -9.58 -5.60
CA GLU A 76 -10.18 -10.02 -5.96
C GLU A 76 -10.18 -10.66 -7.36
N ASP A 77 -11.10 -11.59 -7.58
CA ASP A 77 -11.33 -12.16 -8.91
C ASP A 77 -12.02 -11.13 -9.82
N VAL A 78 -11.42 -10.86 -10.96
CA VAL A 78 -11.91 -9.92 -11.96
C VAL A 78 -12.28 -10.60 -13.30
N SER A 79 -12.46 -11.91 -13.31
CA SER A 79 -12.79 -12.69 -14.51
C SER A 79 -14.15 -12.34 -15.10
N SER A 80 -15.03 -11.74 -14.30
CA SER A 80 -16.39 -11.31 -14.71
C SER A 80 -16.61 -9.83 -14.35
N PRO A 81 -15.97 -8.89 -15.10
CA PRO A 81 -16.05 -7.47 -14.77
C PRO A 81 -17.45 -6.91 -15.04
N THR A 82 -17.92 -6.02 -14.13
CA THR A 82 -19.16 -5.26 -14.30
C THR A 82 -18.97 -4.15 -15.32
N HIS A 83 -17.77 -3.55 -15.33
CA HIS A 83 -17.41 -2.46 -16.23
C HIS A 83 -16.05 -2.73 -16.88
N ILE A 84 -16.00 -2.64 -18.21
CA ILE A 84 -14.75 -2.65 -18.97
C ILE A 84 -14.60 -1.27 -19.62
N ILE A 85 -13.61 -0.50 -19.17
CA ILE A 85 -13.39 0.86 -19.65
C ILE A 85 -12.41 0.85 -20.82
N GLY A 86 -12.82 1.36 -21.97
CA GLY A 86 -12.04 1.39 -23.21
C GLY A 86 -12.35 0.24 -24.14
N THR A 87 -11.86 0.37 -25.39
CA THR A 87 -12.14 -0.52 -26.52
C THR A 87 -10.88 -1.00 -27.23
N GLY A 88 -9.74 -1.04 -26.54
CA GLY A 88 -8.49 -1.59 -27.05
C GLY A 88 -7.38 -0.56 -27.31
N THR A 89 -7.63 0.74 -27.08
CA THR A 89 -6.60 1.78 -27.16
C THR A 89 -6.62 2.69 -25.93
N PRO A 90 -5.49 3.32 -25.56
CA PRO A 90 -5.42 4.24 -24.41
C PRO A 90 -6.44 5.40 -24.53
N GLU A 91 -6.64 5.94 -25.73
CA GLU A 91 -7.52 7.09 -25.98
C GLU A 91 -9.00 6.73 -25.76
N SER A 92 -9.35 5.45 -25.86
CA SER A 92 -10.72 4.97 -25.60
C SER A 92 -11.05 4.86 -24.10
N VAL A 93 -10.02 4.93 -23.22
CA VAL A 93 -10.18 4.93 -21.76
C VAL A 93 -10.38 6.37 -21.31
N THR A 94 -11.62 6.76 -21.05
CA THR A 94 -11.96 8.15 -20.72
C THR A 94 -12.22 8.38 -19.26
N GLU A 95 -11.96 9.60 -18.77
CA GLU A 95 -12.25 10.05 -17.40
C GLU A 95 -13.73 9.87 -17.06
N ASP A 96 -14.64 10.27 -17.93
CA ASP A 96 -16.08 10.20 -17.66
C ASP A 96 -16.57 8.75 -17.52
N ALA A 97 -16.06 7.82 -18.33
CA ALA A 97 -16.37 6.41 -18.21
C ALA A 97 -15.86 5.83 -16.88
N PHE A 98 -14.66 6.20 -16.47
CA PHE A 98 -14.08 5.79 -15.18
C PHE A 98 -14.90 6.34 -14.00
N ILE A 99 -15.16 7.64 -13.95
CA ILE A 99 -15.93 8.27 -12.86
C ILE A 99 -17.32 7.65 -12.75
N LYS A 100 -17.99 7.40 -13.90
CA LYS A 100 -19.29 6.75 -13.94
C LYS A 100 -19.23 5.32 -13.39
N ALA A 101 -18.25 4.53 -13.80
CA ALA A 101 -18.08 3.15 -13.32
C ALA A 101 -17.81 3.12 -11.80
N VAL A 102 -16.94 3.99 -11.30
CA VAL A 102 -16.65 4.12 -9.86
C VAL A 102 -17.90 4.50 -9.06
N ALA A 103 -18.72 5.41 -9.57
CA ALA A 103 -19.97 5.82 -8.94
C ALA A 103 -21.01 4.69 -8.86
N GLN A 104 -21.00 3.76 -9.82
CA GLN A 104 -21.89 2.60 -9.85
C GLN A 104 -21.36 1.42 -9.01
N GLY A 105 -20.04 1.35 -8.82
CA GLY A 105 -19.38 0.23 -8.15
C GLY A 105 -19.33 -1.06 -8.98
N GLY A 106 -19.10 -2.18 -8.33
CA GLY A 106 -18.85 -3.46 -8.99
C GLY A 106 -17.38 -3.65 -9.41
N ILE A 107 -17.11 -4.56 -10.32
CA ILE A 107 -15.75 -4.90 -10.78
C ILE A 107 -15.43 -4.06 -12.03
N ILE A 108 -14.41 -3.22 -11.91
CA ILE A 108 -13.99 -2.25 -12.93
C ILE A 108 -12.62 -2.65 -13.47
N THR A 109 -12.54 -2.91 -14.76
CA THR A 109 -11.31 -3.23 -15.50
C THR A 109 -11.12 -2.28 -16.68
N PHE A 110 -9.93 -2.32 -17.29
CA PHE A 110 -9.56 -1.43 -18.38
C PHE A 110 -9.15 -2.21 -19.64
N ASN A 111 -9.60 -1.74 -20.78
CA ASN A 111 -9.17 -2.22 -22.09
C ASN A 111 -8.56 -1.07 -22.90
N GLY A 112 -7.36 -0.65 -22.50
CA GLY A 112 -6.55 0.38 -23.14
C GLY A 112 -5.44 -0.17 -24.04
N GLY A 113 -5.49 -1.46 -24.41
CA GLY A 113 -4.44 -2.14 -25.16
C GLY A 113 -3.44 -2.87 -24.25
N ASN A 114 -2.28 -3.24 -24.82
CA ASN A 114 -1.29 -4.11 -24.15
C ASN A 114 -0.02 -3.37 -23.70
N LYS A 115 -0.04 -2.05 -23.65
CA LYS A 115 1.07 -1.21 -23.18
C LYS A 115 0.64 -0.35 -22.00
N PRO A 116 1.55 0.01 -21.10
CA PRO A 116 1.26 0.97 -20.02
C PRO A 116 0.72 2.29 -20.58
N PHE A 117 -0.31 2.84 -19.92
CA PHE A 117 -0.89 4.13 -20.25
C PHE A 117 -1.38 4.87 -19.01
N THR A 118 -1.63 6.19 -19.18
CA THR A 118 -2.09 7.06 -18.10
C THR A 118 -3.48 7.60 -18.39
N LEU A 119 -4.43 7.32 -17.48
CA LEU A 119 -5.72 7.98 -17.40
C LEU A 119 -5.58 9.25 -16.56
N LYS A 120 -5.81 10.42 -17.15
CA LYS A 120 -5.73 11.72 -16.48
C LYS A 120 -7.10 12.14 -15.96
N LEU A 121 -7.17 12.56 -14.69
CA LEU A 121 -8.39 13.06 -14.08
C LEU A 121 -8.34 14.57 -13.87
N THR A 122 -9.49 15.21 -14.09
CA THR A 122 -9.77 16.61 -13.77
C THR A 122 -10.76 16.75 -12.61
N LYS A 123 -11.38 15.64 -12.20
CA LYS A 123 -12.36 15.52 -11.12
C LYS A 123 -12.08 14.27 -10.28
N THR A 124 -12.36 14.34 -8.98
CA THR A 124 -12.30 13.19 -8.08
C THR A 124 -13.36 12.15 -8.45
N ALA A 125 -12.98 10.90 -8.61
CA ALA A 125 -13.92 9.78 -8.73
C ALA A 125 -14.45 9.41 -7.33
N LYS A 126 -15.78 9.37 -7.17
CA LYS A 126 -16.48 9.18 -5.89
C LYS A 126 -17.21 7.85 -5.86
N ILE A 127 -16.99 7.09 -4.79
CA ILE A 127 -17.75 5.89 -4.46
C ILE A 127 -18.96 6.29 -3.63
N TYR A 128 -20.17 6.07 -4.15
CA TYR A 128 -21.40 6.41 -3.45
C TYR A 128 -21.81 5.30 -2.47
N ASN A 129 -22.53 5.66 -1.40
CA ASN A 129 -22.94 4.73 -0.34
C ASN A 129 -24.03 3.74 -0.77
N ASP A 130 -24.72 4.01 -1.87
CA ASP A 130 -25.68 3.12 -2.54
C ASP A 130 -25.11 2.43 -3.78
N ALA A 131 -23.80 2.56 -4.02
CA ALA A 131 -23.10 1.78 -5.04
C ALA A 131 -23.17 0.28 -4.74
N SER A 132 -22.64 -0.55 -5.63
CA SER A 132 -22.48 -1.98 -5.37
C SER A 132 -21.74 -2.22 -4.04
N GLN A 133 -22.16 -3.27 -3.30
CA GLN A 133 -21.49 -3.65 -2.06
C GLN A 133 -19.98 -3.85 -2.22
N GLN A 134 -19.56 -4.32 -3.40
CA GLN A 134 -18.16 -4.48 -3.77
C GLN A 134 -17.78 -3.46 -4.85
N VAL A 135 -16.65 -2.80 -4.67
CA VAL A 135 -16.04 -1.89 -5.64
C VAL A 135 -14.59 -2.32 -5.83
N VAL A 136 -14.30 -2.96 -6.95
CA VAL A 136 -12.95 -3.42 -7.30
C VAL A 136 -12.44 -2.64 -8.50
N ILE A 137 -11.28 -2.00 -8.37
CA ILE A 137 -10.63 -1.27 -9.46
C ILE A 137 -9.33 -2.00 -9.78
N ASP A 138 -9.28 -2.68 -10.93
CA ASP A 138 -8.12 -3.45 -11.38
C ASP A 138 -7.49 -2.83 -12.62
N GLY A 139 -6.25 -2.36 -12.48
CA GLY A 139 -5.48 -1.77 -13.57
C GLY A 139 -4.75 -2.77 -14.46
N GLY A 140 -4.79 -4.08 -14.14
CA GLY A 140 -4.08 -5.12 -14.90
C GLY A 140 -2.57 -4.94 -15.00
N GLY A 141 -1.98 -4.08 -14.16
CA GLY A 141 -0.56 -3.72 -14.21
C GLY A 141 -0.18 -2.74 -15.33
N LEU A 142 -1.16 -2.24 -16.07
CA LEU A 142 -0.91 -1.35 -17.23
C LEU A 142 -1.41 0.09 -17.00
N VAL A 143 -2.28 0.31 -16.01
CA VAL A 143 -2.95 1.59 -15.83
C VAL A 143 -2.25 2.42 -14.76
N THR A 144 -1.94 3.66 -15.11
CA THR A 144 -1.68 4.75 -14.16
C THR A 144 -2.86 5.70 -14.16
N ILE A 145 -3.48 5.95 -12.99
CA ILE A 145 -4.46 7.03 -12.82
C ILE A 145 -3.74 8.22 -12.21
N SER A 146 -3.76 9.36 -12.92
CA SER A 146 -3.11 10.59 -12.50
C SER A 146 -4.15 11.66 -12.14
N GLY A 147 -3.99 12.27 -10.95
CA GLY A 147 -4.71 13.48 -10.55
C GLY A 147 -4.18 14.77 -11.17
N CYS A 148 -3.19 14.69 -12.07
CA CYS A 148 -2.56 15.82 -12.76
C CYS A 148 -2.04 16.92 -11.82
N ALA A 149 -1.67 16.56 -10.59
CA ALA A 149 -1.31 17.48 -9.49
C ALA A 149 -2.41 18.52 -9.14
N LYS A 150 -3.66 18.22 -9.45
CA LYS A 150 -4.80 19.15 -9.28
C LYS A 150 -5.93 18.58 -8.42
N VAL A 151 -6.21 17.29 -8.53
CA VAL A 151 -7.35 16.66 -7.87
C VAL A 151 -6.94 15.40 -7.10
N ARG A 152 -7.65 15.09 -6.02
CA ARG A 152 -7.67 13.77 -5.42
C ARG A 152 -8.20 12.76 -6.43
N ILE A 153 -7.69 11.53 -6.42
CA ILE A 153 -8.09 10.54 -7.42
C ILE A 153 -9.38 9.83 -6.99
N LEU A 154 -9.41 9.25 -5.77
CA LEU A 154 -10.56 8.49 -5.25
C LEU A 154 -11.05 9.04 -3.91
N TYR A 155 -12.37 9.01 -3.71
CA TYR A 155 -13.02 9.40 -2.47
C TYR A 155 -14.16 8.43 -2.11
N MET A 156 -14.11 7.88 -0.88
CA MET A 156 -15.15 7.05 -0.29
C MET A 156 -15.42 7.54 1.14
N ASN A 157 -16.64 7.94 1.46
CA ASN A 157 -17.00 8.40 2.79
C ASN A 157 -18.43 8.02 3.14
N THR A 158 -18.58 6.99 3.97
CA THR A 158 -19.89 6.51 4.41
C THR A 158 -20.63 7.53 5.30
N CYS A 159 -19.93 8.54 5.83
CA CYS A 159 -20.47 9.59 6.69
C CYS A 159 -20.72 10.92 5.97
N ASP A 160 -20.50 11.00 4.68
CA ASP A 160 -20.81 12.18 3.87
C ASP A 160 -22.20 12.04 3.25
N GLU A 161 -23.16 12.86 3.69
CA GLU A 161 -24.52 12.86 3.15
C GLU A 161 -24.59 13.14 1.64
N LYS A 162 -23.59 13.83 1.10
CA LYS A 162 -23.46 14.06 -0.34
C LYS A 162 -23.15 12.78 -1.13
N MET A 163 -22.85 11.68 -0.44
CA MET A 163 -22.67 10.35 -1.03
C MET A 163 -23.99 9.56 -1.06
N HIS A 164 -25.10 10.21 -1.33
CA HIS A 164 -26.50 9.78 -1.48
C HIS A 164 -27.20 9.50 -0.17
N TRP A 165 -26.62 8.76 0.76
CA TRP A 165 -27.20 8.54 2.08
C TRP A 165 -26.12 8.24 3.13
N THR A 166 -26.47 8.35 4.40
CA THR A 166 -25.63 7.97 5.53
C THR A 166 -26.50 7.50 6.70
N THR A 167 -25.89 6.88 7.71
CA THR A 167 -26.56 6.40 8.92
C THR A 167 -25.90 6.98 10.17
N THR A 168 -26.55 6.85 11.32
CA THR A 168 -25.96 7.20 12.62
C THR A 168 -24.74 6.35 12.98
N HIS A 169 -24.58 5.21 12.34
CA HIS A 169 -23.44 4.29 12.50
C HIS A 169 -22.49 4.28 11.30
N CYS A 170 -22.46 5.34 10.55
CA CYS A 170 -21.73 5.45 9.29
C CYS A 170 -20.26 5.05 9.38
N GLN A 171 -19.60 5.28 10.51
CA GLN A 171 -18.19 4.89 10.71
C GLN A 171 -17.99 3.37 10.84
N ASN A 172 -19.05 2.65 11.24
CA ASN A 172 -19.04 1.19 11.38
C ASN A 172 -19.96 0.51 10.35
N GLN A 173 -20.23 1.16 9.25
CA GLN A 173 -20.97 0.60 8.12
C GLN A 173 -20.07 -0.38 7.36
N GLU A 174 -20.60 -1.56 7.01
CA GLU A 174 -19.82 -2.61 6.36
C GLU A 174 -19.47 -2.28 4.91
N PHE A 175 -20.40 -1.76 4.16
CA PHE A 175 -20.24 -1.47 2.74
C PHE A 175 -20.15 0.03 2.46
N PRO A 176 -19.51 0.42 1.34
CA PRO A 176 -18.87 -0.38 0.28
C PRO A 176 -17.55 -1.05 0.73
N HIS A 177 -17.21 -2.20 0.11
CA HIS A 177 -15.87 -2.80 0.17
C HIS A 177 -15.07 -2.30 -1.03
N LEU A 178 -14.12 -1.41 -0.81
CA LEU A 178 -13.22 -0.91 -1.85
C LEU A 178 -11.94 -1.75 -1.91
N THR A 179 -11.64 -2.31 -3.07
CA THR A 179 -10.34 -2.90 -3.39
C THR A 179 -9.74 -2.18 -4.59
N VAL A 180 -8.51 -1.70 -4.45
CA VAL A 180 -7.71 -1.22 -5.58
C VAL A 180 -6.56 -2.19 -5.80
N GLN A 181 -6.37 -2.65 -7.04
CA GLN A 181 -5.36 -3.66 -7.32
C GLN A 181 -4.70 -3.52 -8.69
N ASN A 182 -3.43 -3.95 -8.77
CA ASN A 182 -2.65 -4.00 -10.02
C ASN A 182 -2.61 -2.65 -10.76
N ILE A 183 -2.48 -1.53 -10.03
CA ILE A 183 -2.67 -0.18 -10.59
C ILE A 183 -1.70 0.83 -9.97
N THR A 184 -1.37 1.88 -10.71
CA THR A 184 -0.58 3.01 -10.22
C THR A 184 -1.45 4.25 -10.01
N PHE A 185 -1.30 4.91 -8.86
CA PHE A 185 -1.90 6.20 -8.53
C PHE A 185 -0.80 7.26 -8.47
N ALA A 186 -0.87 8.25 -9.36
CA ALA A 186 0.18 9.26 -9.47
C ALA A 186 -0.39 10.69 -9.47
N ASP A 187 0.40 11.62 -8.97
CA ASP A 187 0.13 13.05 -9.02
C ASP A 187 -1.27 13.43 -8.49
N GLY A 188 -1.79 12.68 -7.54
CA GLY A 188 -3.02 13.04 -6.81
C GLY A 188 -2.75 14.22 -5.90
N ASN A 189 -3.69 15.19 -5.82
CA ASN A 189 -3.51 16.38 -4.99
C ASN A 189 -4.81 16.75 -4.27
N SER A 190 -4.76 16.74 -2.93
CA SER A 190 -5.85 17.19 -2.06
C SER A 190 -5.49 18.42 -1.22
N SER A 191 -4.45 19.18 -1.62
CA SER A 191 -3.99 20.33 -0.83
C SER A 191 -5.01 21.49 -0.73
N SER A 192 -5.98 21.54 -1.62
CA SER A 192 -7.09 22.49 -1.61
C SER A 192 -8.33 22.01 -0.85
N GLU A 193 -8.38 20.73 -0.44
CA GLU A 193 -9.50 20.18 0.31
C GLU A 193 -9.45 20.69 1.76
N THR A 194 -10.58 21.20 2.25
CA THR A 194 -10.68 21.79 3.60
C THR A 194 -11.64 21.07 4.52
N GLU A 195 -12.62 20.34 3.98
CA GLU A 195 -13.62 19.59 4.76
C GLU A 195 -13.15 18.15 5.01
N PHE A 196 -12.70 17.47 3.95
CA PHE A 196 -12.18 16.09 4.01
C PHE A 196 -10.74 16.11 3.51
N ASP A 197 -9.87 16.68 4.30
CA ASP A 197 -8.48 16.93 3.98
C ASP A 197 -7.60 15.67 4.04
N GLY A 198 -6.44 15.71 3.39
CA GLY A 198 -5.51 14.58 3.30
C GLY A 198 -5.84 13.62 2.16
N GLY A 199 -5.05 12.55 2.04
CA GLY A 199 -5.21 11.52 1.01
C GLY A 199 -5.16 12.10 -0.41
N GLY A 200 -3.96 12.45 -0.88
CA GLY A 200 -3.79 13.04 -2.22
C GLY A 200 -4.26 12.11 -3.32
N ALA A 201 -4.02 10.81 -3.20
CA ALA A 201 -4.57 9.82 -4.12
C ALA A 201 -5.94 9.31 -3.64
N ILE A 202 -6.02 8.78 -2.41
CA ILE A 202 -7.21 8.07 -1.91
C ILE A 202 -7.58 8.54 -0.51
N TRP A 203 -8.86 8.87 -0.32
CA TRP A 203 -9.46 9.18 0.96
C TRP A 203 -10.61 8.23 1.26
N VAL A 204 -10.60 7.57 2.44
CA VAL A 204 -11.60 6.56 2.83
C VAL A 204 -12.08 6.79 4.25
N ARG A 205 -13.39 6.67 4.49
CA ARG A 205 -14.01 6.59 5.82
C ARG A 205 -15.14 5.58 5.83
N GLY A 206 -15.13 4.68 6.82
CA GLY A 206 -16.09 3.57 6.91
C GLY A 206 -15.89 2.50 5.83
N GLY A 207 -16.80 1.54 5.76
CA GLY A 207 -16.72 0.42 4.85
C GLY A 207 -15.50 -0.47 5.10
N ARG A 208 -15.01 -1.08 4.05
CA ARG A 208 -13.78 -1.88 4.03
C ARG A 208 -12.84 -1.38 2.94
N PHE A 209 -11.54 -1.41 3.19
CA PHE A 209 -10.56 -0.97 2.21
C PHE A 209 -9.37 -1.94 2.10
N LYS A 210 -8.92 -2.20 0.87
CA LYS A 210 -7.79 -3.06 0.56
C LYS A 210 -7.00 -2.53 -0.64
N ILE A 211 -5.66 -2.65 -0.56
CA ILE A 211 -4.71 -2.22 -1.60
C ILE A 211 -3.79 -3.41 -1.92
N VAL A 212 -3.74 -3.84 -3.18
CA VAL A 212 -2.93 -4.99 -3.58
C VAL A 212 -2.15 -4.72 -4.86
N ASN A 213 -0.84 -5.00 -4.88
CA ASN A 213 0.02 -4.83 -6.05
C ASN A 213 -0.06 -3.40 -6.65
N CYS A 214 -0.06 -2.37 -5.81
CA CYS A 214 -0.23 -0.98 -6.25
C CYS A 214 1.06 -0.17 -6.13
N ARG A 215 1.10 0.96 -6.83
CA ARG A 215 2.16 1.98 -6.72
C ARG A 215 1.54 3.34 -6.47
N PHE A 216 2.13 4.13 -5.56
CA PHE A 216 1.67 5.49 -5.24
C PHE A 216 2.84 6.47 -5.42
N PHE A 217 2.76 7.35 -6.40
CA PHE A 217 3.85 8.25 -6.80
C PHE A 217 3.42 9.70 -6.79
N ASN A 218 4.24 10.58 -6.16
CA ASN A 218 4.09 12.03 -6.22
C ASN A 218 2.71 12.55 -5.78
N ASN A 219 2.01 11.81 -4.91
CA ASN A 219 0.73 12.28 -4.39
C ASN A 219 0.97 13.26 -3.24
N VAL A 220 0.13 14.28 -3.14
CA VAL A 220 0.32 15.40 -2.22
C VAL A 220 -0.99 15.74 -1.51
N CYS A 221 -0.92 15.99 -0.21
CA CYS A 221 -2.00 16.64 0.52
C CYS A 221 -1.55 17.98 1.11
N ALA A 222 -2.36 18.60 1.99
CA ALA A 222 -1.99 19.85 2.64
C ALA A 222 -0.64 19.75 3.35
N SER A 223 0.16 20.82 3.29
CA SER A 223 1.52 20.90 3.81
C SER A 223 1.60 21.23 5.30
N LYS A 224 0.47 21.48 5.98
CA LYS A 224 0.40 21.89 7.38
C LYS A 224 -0.92 21.46 8.01
N GLY A 225 -0.94 21.38 9.32
CA GLY A 225 -2.08 20.97 10.15
C GLY A 225 -1.74 19.76 10.99
N ALA A 226 -2.13 19.79 12.28
CA ALA A 226 -1.80 18.73 13.24
C ALA A 226 -2.41 17.37 12.85
N ASP A 227 -3.66 17.38 12.40
CA ASP A 227 -4.40 16.16 12.07
C ASP A 227 -4.59 15.92 10.58
N VAL A 228 -3.90 16.65 9.72
CA VAL A 228 -3.95 16.48 8.27
C VAL A 228 -2.82 15.59 7.80
N GLY A 229 -3.08 14.65 6.89
CA GLY A 229 -2.00 13.80 6.41
C GLY A 229 -2.40 12.80 5.35
N GLY A 230 -1.44 11.90 5.07
CA GLY A 230 -1.54 10.93 3.98
C GLY A 230 -1.31 11.61 2.64
N GLY A 231 -0.06 11.85 2.29
CA GLY A 231 0.26 12.36 0.95
C GLY A 231 -0.36 11.48 -0.12
N ALA A 232 -0.31 10.16 0.03
CA ALA A 232 -0.99 9.23 -0.86
C ALA A 232 -2.37 8.82 -0.32
N VAL A 233 -2.44 8.23 0.88
CA VAL A 233 -3.66 7.57 1.38
C VAL A 233 -4.02 8.07 2.77
N ARG A 234 -5.28 8.45 2.97
CA ARG A 234 -5.85 8.78 4.28
C ARG A 234 -7.08 7.92 4.56
N VAL A 235 -7.11 7.31 5.75
CA VAL A 235 -8.22 6.43 6.16
C VAL A 235 -8.72 6.79 7.55
N PHE A 236 -10.04 6.81 7.71
CA PHE A 236 -10.73 6.91 9.00
C PHE A 236 -11.60 5.69 9.19
N SER A 237 -11.64 5.16 10.39
CA SER A 237 -12.53 4.09 10.82
C SER A 237 -12.84 3.03 9.75
N GLN A 238 -12.82 1.80 10.11
CA GLN A 238 -13.21 0.70 9.24
C GLN A 238 -14.25 -0.15 9.97
N TYR A 239 -15.10 -0.86 9.23
CA TYR A 239 -16.10 -1.76 9.79
C TYR A 239 -15.49 -2.72 10.81
N ASN A 240 -16.05 -2.75 12.01
CA ASN A 240 -15.61 -3.59 13.14
C ASN A 240 -14.13 -3.49 13.48
N ASN A 241 -13.49 -2.34 13.23
CA ASN A 241 -12.05 -2.12 13.40
C ASN A 241 -11.16 -3.13 12.64
N LEU A 242 -11.71 -3.78 11.62
CA LEU A 242 -10.98 -4.71 10.78
C LEU A 242 -9.83 -3.98 10.05
N PRO A 243 -8.66 -4.62 9.91
CA PRO A 243 -7.50 -3.94 9.36
C PRO A 243 -7.67 -3.61 7.87
N VAL A 244 -7.09 -2.49 7.46
CA VAL A 244 -6.78 -2.24 6.05
C VAL A 244 -5.59 -3.10 5.67
N TYR A 245 -5.74 -3.96 4.67
CA TYR A 245 -4.65 -4.70 4.08
C TYR A 245 -3.96 -3.88 2.99
N VAL A 246 -2.64 -3.83 3.05
CA VAL A 246 -1.78 -3.28 2.00
C VAL A 246 -0.76 -4.35 1.64
N VAL A 247 -0.84 -4.86 0.42
CA VAL A 247 -0.07 -6.04 0.01
C VAL A 247 0.75 -5.73 -1.25
N ASN A 248 2.01 -6.15 -1.29
CA ASN A 248 2.91 -5.99 -2.44
C ASN A 248 2.84 -4.57 -3.04
N THR A 249 2.80 -3.53 -2.21
CA THR A 249 2.53 -2.15 -2.64
C THR A 249 3.71 -1.25 -2.35
N THR A 250 3.98 -0.33 -3.27
CA THR A 250 5.04 0.67 -3.14
C THR A 250 4.46 2.08 -3.00
N PHE A 251 4.91 2.78 -1.97
CA PHE A 251 4.71 4.22 -1.80
C PHE A 251 6.05 4.92 -1.99
N GLY A 252 6.22 5.63 -3.10
CA GLY A 252 7.49 6.21 -3.50
C GLY A 252 8.40 5.22 -4.24
N GLY A 253 9.30 4.54 -3.52
CA GLY A 253 10.15 3.49 -4.08
C GLY A 253 11.51 3.96 -4.59
N ALA A 254 11.63 5.22 -5.00
CA ALA A 254 12.89 5.85 -5.41
C ALA A 254 12.84 7.37 -5.21
N SER A 255 14.00 8.01 -5.26
CA SER A 255 14.10 9.47 -5.25
C SER A 255 13.30 10.08 -6.43
N GLY A 256 12.48 11.08 -6.16
CA GLY A 256 11.61 11.72 -7.16
C GLY A 256 10.22 11.07 -7.32
N TYR A 257 9.92 9.98 -6.59
CA TYR A 257 8.62 9.31 -6.60
C TYR A 257 7.86 9.44 -5.28
N GLY A 258 8.45 10.04 -4.25
CA GLY A 258 7.89 10.13 -2.90
C GLY A 258 6.61 10.94 -2.81
N ASN A 259 5.75 10.55 -1.87
CA ASN A 259 4.51 11.25 -1.57
C ASN A 259 4.74 12.25 -0.42
N ILE A 260 3.94 13.33 -0.37
CA ILE A 260 4.16 14.46 0.54
C ILE A 260 2.86 14.82 1.27
N GLY A 261 2.91 14.90 2.61
CA GLY A 261 1.80 15.34 3.43
C GLY A 261 2.21 16.21 4.60
N SER A 262 1.26 16.79 5.31
CA SER A 262 1.53 17.42 6.60
C SER A 262 2.03 16.39 7.60
N ASN A 263 1.27 15.31 7.80
CA ASN A 263 1.67 14.09 8.49
C ASN A 263 1.54 12.88 7.55
N GLY A 264 2.23 11.78 7.85
CA GLY A 264 2.12 10.56 7.05
C GLY A 264 2.40 10.84 5.57
N GLY A 265 3.66 10.96 5.18
CA GLY A 265 4.00 11.26 3.79
C GLY A 265 3.37 10.26 2.82
N ALA A 266 3.32 8.98 3.16
CA ALA A 266 2.58 7.96 2.40
C ALA A 266 1.17 7.76 2.95
N ILE A 267 1.04 7.29 4.19
CA ILE A 267 -0.20 6.84 4.82
C ILE A 267 -0.49 7.67 6.06
N SER A 268 -1.73 8.11 6.21
CA SER A 268 -2.25 8.69 7.46
C SER A 268 -3.58 8.08 7.83
N SER A 269 -3.84 7.89 9.12
CA SER A 269 -5.13 7.38 9.59
C SER A 269 -5.50 7.82 10.99
N ILE A 270 -6.80 7.82 11.26
CA ILE A 270 -7.39 8.02 12.59
C ILE A 270 -8.28 6.84 12.92
N GLY A 271 -7.94 6.11 14.00
CA GLY A 271 -8.70 4.97 14.49
C GLY A 271 -8.74 3.77 13.54
N VAL A 272 -7.62 3.46 12.88
CA VAL A 272 -7.55 2.38 11.87
C VAL A 272 -6.42 1.41 12.18
N SER A 273 -6.74 0.13 12.14
CA SER A 273 -5.74 -0.94 12.14
C SER A 273 -5.21 -1.20 10.72
N TRP A 274 -3.91 -1.49 10.61
CA TRP A 274 -3.26 -1.75 9.34
C TRP A 274 -2.47 -3.06 9.36
N THR A 275 -2.46 -3.74 8.23
CA THR A 275 -1.56 -4.87 7.98
C THR A 275 -0.87 -4.66 6.63
N LEU A 276 0.41 -4.28 6.68
CA LEU A 276 1.27 -4.10 5.52
C LEU A 276 2.08 -5.38 5.30
N ILE A 277 1.96 -5.97 4.12
CA ILE A 277 2.62 -7.23 3.77
C ILE A 277 3.45 -7.04 2.49
N ASN A 278 4.74 -7.32 2.56
CA ASN A 278 5.66 -7.20 1.43
C ASN A 278 5.64 -5.82 0.75
N CYS A 279 5.54 -4.74 1.54
CA CYS A 279 5.44 -3.38 1.04
C CYS A 279 6.80 -2.66 1.02
N LEU A 280 6.92 -1.65 0.15
CA LEU A 280 8.03 -0.70 0.14
C LEU A 280 7.49 0.71 0.35
N LEU A 281 7.91 1.38 1.44
CA LEU A 281 7.58 2.77 1.70
C LEU A 281 8.89 3.57 1.76
N SER A 282 9.18 4.35 0.73
CA SER A 282 10.45 5.07 0.69
C SER A 282 10.35 6.43 0.01
N TYR A 283 11.22 7.35 0.44
CA TYR A 283 11.31 8.73 -0.03
C TYR A 283 10.04 9.57 0.22
N ASN A 284 9.13 9.13 1.12
CA ASN A 284 7.96 9.92 1.49
C ASN A 284 8.33 10.96 2.54
N MET A 285 7.58 12.07 2.58
CA MET A 285 7.90 13.21 3.43
C MET A 285 6.68 13.71 4.20
N ALA A 286 6.83 13.92 5.52
CA ALA A 286 5.87 14.67 6.32
C ALA A 286 6.45 16.06 6.61
N ILE A 287 5.92 17.09 5.94
CA ILE A 287 6.50 18.43 5.88
C ILE A 287 5.80 19.47 6.76
N GLY A 288 4.79 19.07 7.55
CA GLY A 288 4.18 19.94 8.56
C GLY A 288 5.18 20.41 9.60
N ASN A 289 4.77 21.29 10.48
CA ASN A 289 5.65 21.91 11.48
C ASN A 289 5.02 21.91 12.87
N GLY A 290 5.73 21.34 13.85
CA GLY A 290 5.38 21.41 15.25
C GLY A 290 4.72 20.18 15.86
N GLY A 291 4.53 19.12 15.08
CA GLY A 291 4.01 17.85 15.57
C GLY A 291 2.48 17.81 15.76
N ASN A 292 2.03 16.77 16.49
CA ASN A 292 0.65 16.60 16.94
C ASN A 292 0.67 16.18 18.43
N PRO A 293 0.03 16.93 19.38
CA PRO A 293 -0.58 18.25 19.14
C PRO A 293 0.43 19.31 18.70
N ALA A 294 -0.06 20.32 18.00
CA ALA A 294 0.78 21.40 17.51
C ALA A 294 1.47 22.17 18.65
N GLN A 295 2.76 22.39 18.53
CA GLN A 295 3.49 23.27 19.46
C GLN A 295 3.03 24.73 19.32
N THR A 296 3.03 25.48 20.40
CA THR A 296 2.63 26.91 20.41
C THR A 296 3.36 27.68 19.33
N GLY A 297 2.62 28.42 18.50
CA GLY A 297 3.15 29.23 17.41
C GLY A 297 3.45 28.47 16.12
N THR A 298 3.11 27.19 16.05
CA THR A 298 3.30 26.35 14.85
C THR A 298 1.95 25.96 14.23
N SER A 299 1.98 25.54 12.96
CA SER A 299 0.80 25.07 12.25
C SER A 299 0.45 23.60 12.56
N GLY A 300 1.34 22.88 13.23
CA GLY A 300 1.21 21.45 13.46
C GLY A 300 1.59 20.58 12.27
N GLY A 301 1.70 19.29 12.51
CA GLY A 301 2.11 18.28 11.54
C GLY A 301 3.63 18.03 11.52
N GLY A 302 4.10 17.31 10.50
CA GLY A 302 5.49 16.92 10.36
C GLY A 302 5.82 15.60 11.05
N SER A 303 4.85 14.72 11.27
CA SER A 303 5.04 13.43 11.95
C SER A 303 4.69 12.26 11.03
N GLY A 304 5.44 11.14 11.17
CA GLY A 304 5.24 9.94 10.37
C GLY A 304 5.69 10.11 8.92
N GLY A 305 6.98 10.02 8.64
CA GLY A 305 7.50 10.21 7.28
C GLY A 305 6.88 9.26 6.28
N ALA A 306 6.74 7.99 6.64
CA ALA A 306 5.95 7.03 5.87
C ALA A 306 4.53 6.90 6.44
N ILE A 307 4.38 6.61 7.73
CA ILE A 307 3.10 6.23 8.36
C ILE A 307 2.81 7.12 9.56
N TYR A 308 1.64 7.76 9.55
CA TYR A 308 1.03 8.44 10.69
C TYR A 308 -0.24 7.70 11.10
N ASN A 309 -0.26 7.15 12.31
CA ASN A 309 -1.40 6.41 12.83
C ASN A 309 -1.77 6.96 14.22
N ASP A 310 -2.95 7.53 14.34
CA ASP A 310 -3.50 8.11 15.56
C ASP A 310 -4.87 7.49 15.87
N GLY A 311 -5.23 7.37 17.12
CA GLY A 311 -6.51 6.83 17.55
C GLY A 311 -6.47 6.24 18.94
N ASN A 312 -7.40 5.33 19.19
CA ASN A 312 -7.49 4.56 20.43
C ASN A 312 -6.98 3.13 20.21
N THR A 313 -7.85 2.15 20.38
CA THR A 313 -7.51 0.74 20.13
C THR A 313 -7.28 0.51 18.64
N MET A 314 -6.04 0.25 18.26
CA MET A 314 -5.65 -0.06 16.88
C MET A 314 -4.37 -0.86 16.83
N THR A 315 -4.12 -1.53 15.72
CA THR A 315 -2.90 -2.33 15.50
C THR A 315 -2.22 -1.91 14.20
N LEU A 316 -0.88 -1.92 14.21
CA LEU A 316 -0.08 -1.76 13.01
C LEU A 316 0.83 -2.97 12.85
N SER A 317 0.61 -3.78 11.82
CA SER A 317 1.49 -4.89 11.46
C SER A 317 2.31 -4.55 10.22
N VAL A 318 3.64 -4.68 10.32
CA VAL A 318 4.60 -4.46 9.23
C VAL A 318 5.33 -5.77 9.00
N LEU A 319 4.98 -6.48 7.94
CA LEU A 319 5.37 -7.87 7.69
C LEU A 319 6.09 -7.99 6.35
N GLY A 320 7.31 -8.52 6.32
CA GLY A 320 8.11 -8.66 5.10
C GLY A 320 8.35 -7.35 4.34
N SER A 321 8.24 -6.21 5.02
CA SER A 321 8.17 -4.89 4.39
C SER A 321 9.46 -4.08 4.60
N ARG A 322 9.63 -3.03 3.79
CA ARG A 322 10.78 -2.13 3.85
C ARG A 322 10.32 -0.68 3.97
N ILE A 323 10.80 0.03 5.00
CA ILE A 323 10.49 1.45 5.24
C ILE A 323 11.82 2.20 5.37
N GLU A 324 12.16 2.99 4.34
CA GLU A 324 13.49 3.61 4.29
C GLU A 324 13.50 4.94 3.54
N HIS A 325 14.50 5.78 3.82
CA HIS A 325 14.68 7.08 3.17
C HIS A 325 13.48 8.03 3.30
N ASN A 326 12.59 7.81 4.27
CA ASN A 326 11.52 8.76 4.55
C ASN A 326 12.01 9.85 5.49
N SER A 327 11.38 11.03 5.44
CA SER A 327 11.79 12.17 6.25
C SER A 327 10.63 12.92 6.86
N VAL A 328 10.91 13.59 7.99
CA VAL A 328 9.95 14.42 8.73
C VAL A 328 10.60 15.70 9.21
N ASN A 329 9.79 16.73 9.39
CA ASN A 329 10.20 17.95 10.08
C ASN A 329 10.06 17.84 11.60
N ALA A 330 9.22 16.94 12.12
CA ALA A 330 9.04 16.74 13.56
C ALA A 330 9.42 15.33 14.01
N PHE A 331 8.51 14.34 14.03
CA PHE A 331 8.72 13.09 14.78
C PHE A 331 8.37 11.84 13.98
N GLY A 332 9.05 10.72 14.31
CA GLY A 332 8.74 9.40 13.74
C GLY A 332 8.98 9.33 12.25
N SER A 333 10.24 9.42 11.84
CA SER A 333 10.59 9.52 10.41
C SER A 333 10.20 8.30 9.57
N SER A 334 10.01 7.11 10.18
CA SER A 334 9.34 5.99 9.54
C SER A 334 7.88 5.91 9.98
N ILE A 335 7.63 5.78 11.28
CA ILE A 335 6.31 5.54 11.87
C ILE A 335 6.09 6.51 13.04
N PHE A 336 4.96 7.18 13.03
CA PHE A 336 4.39 7.89 14.18
C PHE A 336 3.09 7.21 14.56
N PHE A 337 3.01 6.71 15.80
CA PHE A 337 1.89 5.92 16.30
C PHE A 337 1.44 6.43 17.66
N VAL A 338 0.21 6.90 17.76
CA VAL A 338 -0.40 7.39 19.00
C VAL A 338 -1.68 6.62 19.28
N SER A 339 -1.71 5.90 20.41
CA SER A 339 -2.90 5.28 20.96
C SER A 339 -3.32 6.08 22.19
N ASN A 340 -4.40 6.86 22.09
CA ASN A 340 -4.83 7.78 23.15
C ASN A 340 -5.35 7.04 24.40
N ASP A 341 -5.83 5.80 24.24
CA ASP A 341 -6.21 4.90 25.33
C ASP A 341 -5.06 3.95 25.75
N HIS A 342 -3.88 4.10 25.16
CA HIS A 342 -2.68 3.32 25.41
C HIS A 342 -2.75 1.82 25.08
N THR A 343 -3.83 1.34 24.44
CA THR A 343 -4.06 -0.09 24.15
C THR A 343 -3.51 -0.53 22.78
N GLY A 344 -3.18 0.41 21.91
CA GLY A 344 -2.68 0.15 20.57
C GLY A 344 -1.33 -0.60 20.55
N SER A 345 -1.06 -1.31 19.47
CA SER A 345 0.16 -2.12 19.36
C SER A 345 0.77 -2.08 17.96
N ILE A 346 2.11 -2.27 17.92
CA ILE A 346 2.87 -2.43 16.67
C ILE A 346 3.53 -3.81 16.65
N LYS A 347 3.42 -4.51 15.53
CA LYS A 347 4.14 -5.75 15.22
C LYS A 347 5.01 -5.54 13.98
N ILE A 348 6.29 -5.88 14.06
CA ILE A 348 7.25 -5.82 12.96
C ILE A 348 7.91 -7.18 12.82
N ASP A 349 7.74 -7.86 11.68
CA ASP A 349 8.34 -9.16 11.42
C ASP A 349 8.92 -9.24 10.00
N LYS A 350 10.11 -9.84 9.88
CA LYS A 350 10.86 -10.01 8.61
C LYS A 350 10.95 -8.70 7.80
N SER A 351 11.14 -7.56 8.49
CA SER A 351 11.07 -6.24 7.89
C SER A 351 12.37 -5.44 8.11
N ILE A 352 12.60 -4.45 7.26
CA ILE A 352 13.74 -3.54 7.36
C ILE A 352 13.23 -2.11 7.49
N ILE A 353 13.60 -1.44 8.58
CA ILE A 353 13.32 -0.01 8.82
C ILE A 353 14.64 0.69 9.07
N GLN A 354 15.07 1.53 8.11
CA GLN A 354 16.40 2.15 8.16
C GLN A 354 16.48 3.44 7.36
N LEU A 355 17.54 4.22 7.54
CA LEU A 355 17.86 5.39 6.73
C LEU A 355 16.74 6.44 6.68
N ASN A 356 15.83 6.43 7.66
CA ASN A 356 14.81 7.45 7.80
C ASN A 356 15.35 8.63 8.62
N ASN A 357 14.98 9.87 8.26
CA ASN A 357 15.56 11.06 8.83
C ASN A 357 14.51 11.99 9.46
N GLY A 358 14.76 12.41 10.70
CA GLY A 358 13.92 13.36 11.42
C GLY A 358 14.07 13.31 12.93
N GLY A 359 13.30 14.13 13.65
CA GLY A 359 13.31 14.20 15.10
C GLY A 359 12.62 13.02 15.78
N SER A 360 12.73 12.96 17.10
CA SER A 360 12.16 11.89 17.93
C SER A 360 11.26 12.47 19.03
N TRP A 361 10.15 11.79 19.26
CA TRP A 361 9.24 12.02 20.39
C TRP A 361 8.72 10.66 20.84
N TYR A 362 8.75 10.36 22.11
CA TYR A 362 8.53 9.00 22.63
C TYR A 362 9.23 7.92 21.77
N PRO A 363 10.56 8.04 21.60
CA PRO A 363 11.30 7.13 20.73
C PRO A 363 11.37 5.75 21.36
N VAL A 364 10.92 4.74 20.65
CA VAL A 364 11.11 3.32 21.02
C VAL A 364 12.20 2.66 20.16
N TYR A 365 12.39 3.20 18.94
CA TYR A 365 13.47 2.90 18.01
C TYR A 365 13.88 4.18 17.25
N PRO A 366 15.06 4.24 16.62
CA PRO A 366 15.61 5.48 16.02
C PRO A 366 14.67 6.27 15.13
N SER A 367 13.78 5.61 14.37
CA SER A 367 12.85 6.25 13.42
C SER A 367 11.38 6.04 13.76
N ILE A 368 11.05 5.40 14.89
CA ILE A 368 9.69 5.08 15.32
C ILE A 368 9.37 5.86 16.59
N SER A 369 8.32 6.67 16.54
CA SER A 369 7.69 7.31 17.68
C SER A 369 6.40 6.58 18.03
N MET A 370 6.26 6.12 19.28
CA MET A 370 5.08 5.38 19.74
C MET A 370 4.65 5.84 21.13
N HIS A 371 3.41 6.29 21.24
CA HIS A 371 2.72 6.60 22.49
C HIS A 371 1.65 5.53 22.75
N ALA A 372 1.99 4.51 23.56
CA ALA A 372 1.12 3.43 24.01
C ALA A 372 1.83 2.69 25.18
N ASP A 373 1.08 1.94 25.98
CA ASP A 373 1.65 1.14 27.09
C ASP A 373 2.21 -0.20 26.60
N THR A 374 1.82 -0.64 25.41
CA THR A 374 2.31 -1.89 24.81
C THR A 374 3.72 -1.71 24.25
N LYS A 375 4.54 -2.77 24.32
CA LYS A 375 5.85 -2.80 23.64
C LYS A 375 5.66 -3.18 22.17
N ILE A 376 6.51 -2.60 21.31
CA ILE A 376 6.60 -3.06 19.92
C ILE A 376 7.10 -4.50 19.91
N SER A 377 6.36 -5.39 19.24
CA SER A 377 6.80 -6.76 18.98
C SER A 377 7.67 -6.78 17.71
N VAL A 378 8.95 -7.08 17.87
CA VAL A 378 9.90 -7.14 16.74
C VAL A 378 10.48 -8.54 16.64
N SER A 379 10.41 -9.15 15.46
CA SER A 379 11.00 -10.45 15.15
C SER A 379 11.64 -10.43 13.76
N ASN A 380 12.78 -11.13 13.60
CA ASN A 380 13.48 -11.33 12.33
C ASN A 380 13.69 -10.04 11.49
N SER A 381 13.83 -8.88 12.14
CA SER A 381 13.79 -7.57 11.50
C SER A 381 15.01 -6.71 11.86
N ILE A 382 15.29 -5.74 10.99
CA ILE A 382 16.35 -4.75 11.18
C ILE A 382 15.70 -3.38 11.38
N ILE A 383 15.99 -2.69 12.50
CA ILE A 383 15.55 -1.31 12.76
C ILE A 383 16.78 -0.49 13.13
N LYS A 384 17.11 0.53 12.31
CA LYS A 384 18.31 1.38 12.46
C LYS A 384 17.98 2.85 12.32
#